data_4064ccd51e6251c08418770e09efbf7d
#
_entry.id   4064ccd51e6251c08418770e09efbf7d
#
_cell.length_a   1.000
_cell.length_b   1.000
_cell.length_c   1.000
_cell.angle_alpha   90.00
_cell.angle_beta   90.00
_cell.angle_gamma   90.00
#
_symmetry.space_group_name_H-M   'P 1'
#
loop_
_entity.id
_entity.type
_entity.pdbx_description
1 polymer ?
#
loop_
_entity_poly.entity_id
_entity_poly.type
_entity_poly.pdbx_seq_one_letter_code
_entity_poly.pdbx_strand_id
1 'polypeptide(L)'
;VRAGLDHPDAVQFLGILDVLPTLDTWDVLRGVDAKVAWHLYLMAQPVGLPEKMIRAVGPEFFGSFLDAWETDASTFPLEVRRHYIDSSVNAVDSIVADYRATASIDLDMDRDDREVGKQLTMPVGVISQDWGSQLGFDAASLWRAWAPDLTYEPIQAGHFMAEEKPAEIARFIRDLSARARP
;
A
#
# COMPACT_ATOMS: atom_id res chain seq x y z
N VAL A 1 7.50 5.58 -1.06
CA VAL A 1 8.25 5.68 -2.33
C VAL A 1 8.66 7.12 -2.57
N ARG A 2 7.71 8.05 -2.65
CA ARG A 2 7.96 9.47 -2.99
C ARG A 2 9.06 10.11 -2.13
N ALA A 3 8.99 9.96 -0.79
CA ALA A 3 10.02 10.51 0.09
C ALA A 3 11.44 9.98 -0.22
N GLY A 4 11.57 8.69 -0.56
CA GLY A 4 12.86 8.10 -0.92
C GLY A 4 13.38 8.56 -2.28
N LEU A 5 12.50 8.84 -3.24
CA LEU A 5 12.88 9.37 -4.54
C LEU A 5 13.29 10.84 -4.48
N ASP A 6 12.58 11.65 -3.69
CA ASP A 6 12.80 13.10 -3.63
C ASP A 6 13.85 13.52 -2.59
N HIS A 7 13.99 12.74 -1.53
CA HIS A 7 14.89 13.01 -0.40
C HIS A 7 15.72 11.78 -0.02
N PRO A 8 16.53 11.23 -0.96
CA PRO A 8 17.28 10.00 -0.74
C PRO A 8 18.22 10.06 0.47
N ASP A 9 18.77 11.24 0.76
CA ASP A 9 19.66 11.45 1.90
C ASP A 9 18.94 11.41 3.27
N ALA A 10 17.63 11.60 3.27
CA ALA A 10 16.80 11.54 4.49
C ALA A 10 16.23 10.16 4.79
N VAL A 11 16.29 9.22 3.83
CA VAL A 11 15.71 7.89 3.94
C VAL A 11 16.82 6.84 3.94
N GLN A 12 17.08 6.24 5.10
CA GLN A 12 18.15 5.24 5.25
C GLN A 12 17.77 3.86 4.70
N PHE A 13 16.50 3.48 4.77
CA PHE A 13 15.93 2.27 4.18
C PHE A 13 14.43 2.44 4.01
N LEU A 14 13.81 1.62 3.18
CA LEU A 14 12.37 1.66 2.93
C LEU A 14 11.78 0.26 3.05
N GLY A 15 10.92 0.06 4.05
CA GLY A 15 10.15 -1.18 4.24
C GLY A 15 8.72 -1.00 3.71
N ILE A 16 8.28 -1.91 2.86
CA ILE A 16 6.97 -1.90 2.22
C ILE A 16 6.21 -3.17 2.61
N LEU A 17 4.96 -3.01 3.00
CA LEU A 17 4.05 -4.11 3.33
C LEU A 17 2.89 -4.13 2.34
N ASP A 18 2.81 -5.19 1.55
CA ASP A 18 1.67 -5.60 0.71
C ASP A 18 1.11 -4.56 -0.28
N VAL A 19 1.95 -3.69 -0.81
CA VAL A 19 1.54 -2.74 -1.86
C VAL A 19 2.51 -2.76 -3.03
N LEU A 20 2.05 -2.30 -4.19
CA LEU A 20 2.86 -2.05 -5.38
C LEU A 20 3.27 -0.57 -5.46
N PRO A 21 4.26 -0.21 -6.28
CA PRO A 21 4.49 1.18 -6.65
C PRO A 21 3.21 1.78 -7.25
N THR A 22 2.94 3.05 -6.97
CA THR A 22 1.65 3.69 -7.32
C THR A 22 1.34 3.59 -8.81
N LEU A 23 2.27 3.93 -9.67
CA LEU A 23 2.10 3.83 -11.12
C LEU A 23 1.77 2.40 -11.56
N ASP A 24 2.50 1.41 -11.04
CA ASP A 24 2.30 0.00 -11.39
C ASP A 24 0.95 -0.51 -10.85
N THR A 25 0.49 -0.04 -9.68
CA THR A 25 -0.83 -0.36 -9.14
C THR A 25 -1.95 -0.01 -10.12
N TRP A 26 -1.94 1.21 -10.66
CA TRP A 26 -2.95 1.67 -11.63
C TRP A 26 -2.84 0.94 -12.98
N ASP A 27 -1.64 0.51 -13.37
CA ASP A 27 -1.42 -0.22 -14.61
C ASP A 27 -1.91 -1.67 -14.57
N VAL A 28 -1.72 -2.37 -13.43
CA VAL A 28 -2.09 -3.79 -13.31
C VAL A 28 -3.52 -3.99 -12.78
N LEU A 29 -4.02 -3.11 -11.89
CA LEU A 29 -5.35 -3.24 -11.30
C LEU A 29 -6.42 -2.48 -12.09
N ARG A 30 -6.57 -2.81 -13.37
CA ARG A 30 -7.53 -2.20 -14.31
C ARG A 30 -8.43 -3.24 -14.96
N GLY A 31 -9.48 -2.80 -15.63
CA GLY A 31 -10.41 -3.69 -16.30
C GLY A 31 -11.13 -4.62 -15.31
N VAL A 32 -11.07 -5.91 -15.53
CA VAL A 32 -11.70 -6.90 -14.65
C VAL A 32 -11.00 -7.01 -13.28
N ASP A 33 -9.73 -6.71 -13.22
CA ASP A 33 -8.92 -6.77 -11.99
C ASP A 33 -9.12 -5.53 -11.10
N ALA A 34 -9.74 -4.48 -11.64
CA ALA A 34 -10.18 -3.32 -10.87
C ALA A 34 -11.13 -3.68 -9.71
N LYS A 35 -11.82 -4.83 -9.78
CA LYS A 35 -12.69 -5.31 -8.68
C LYS A 35 -11.94 -5.52 -7.36
N VAL A 36 -10.66 -5.86 -7.41
CA VAL A 36 -9.80 -6.03 -6.22
C VAL A 36 -9.50 -4.68 -5.57
N ALA A 37 -9.40 -3.63 -6.38
CA ALA A 37 -9.04 -2.28 -5.99
C ALA A 37 -10.16 -1.26 -6.24
N TRP A 38 -11.41 -1.67 -6.20
CA TRP A 38 -12.59 -0.83 -6.50
C TRP A 38 -12.60 0.48 -5.68
N HIS A 39 -12.08 0.44 -4.47
CA HIS A 39 -11.98 1.59 -3.57
C HIS A 39 -11.04 2.68 -4.11
N LEU A 40 -9.96 2.32 -4.83
CA LEU A 40 -9.09 3.27 -5.52
C LEU A 40 -9.90 4.10 -6.51
N TYR A 41 -10.70 3.43 -7.32
CA TYR A 41 -11.54 4.07 -8.34
C TYR A 41 -12.66 4.93 -7.73
N LEU A 42 -13.24 4.49 -6.62
CA LEU A 42 -14.23 5.28 -5.88
C LEU A 42 -13.59 6.57 -5.33
N MET A 43 -12.48 6.42 -4.60
CA MET A 43 -11.87 7.56 -3.89
C MET A 43 -11.14 8.52 -4.83
N ALA A 44 -10.80 8.09 -6.06
CA ALA A 44 -10.25 8.95 -7.12
C ALA A 44 -11.30 9.89 -7.76
N GLN A 45 -12.60 9.74 -7.44
CA GLN A 45 -13.65 10.59 -8.02
C GLN A 45 -13.55 12.06 -7.54
N PRO A 46 -14.24 13.00 -8.25
CA PRO A 46 -14.21 14.41 -7.89
C PRO A 46 -14.58 14.67 -6.42
N VAL A 47 -14.00 15.72 -5.86
CA VAL A 47 -14.20 16.14 -4.47
C VAL A 47 -15.68 16.24 -4.11
N GLY A 48 -16.04 15.68 -2.98
CA GLY A 48 -17.37 15.72 -2.38
C GLY A 48 -18.21 14.49 -2.68
N LEU A 49 -18.00 13.75 -3.79
CA LEU A 49 -18.77 12.55 -4.10
C LEU A 49 -18.36 11.36 -3.23
N PRO A 50 -17.07 10.91 -3.24
CA PRO A 50 -16.66 9.78 -2.43
C PRO A 50 -16.83 10.06 -0.92
N GLU A 51 -16.50 11.27 -0.48
CA GLU A 51 -16.64 11.65 0.93
C GLU A 51 -18.09 11.53 1.42
N LYS A 52 -19.08 11.95 0.60
CA LYS A 52 -20.50 11.81 0.93
C LYS A 52 -20.94 10.35 0.96
N MET A 53 -20.50 9.54 -0.02
CA MET A 53 -20.84 8.13 -0.09
C MET A 53 -20.27 7.36 1.11
N ILE A 54 -18.99 7.56 1.43
CA ILE A 54 -18.33 6.90 2.55
C ILE A 54 -18.99 7.29 3.88
N ARG A 55 -19.28 8.58 4.10
CA ARG A 55 -19.96 9.03 5.31
C ARG A 55 -21.38 8.51 5.43
N ALA A 56 -22.08 8.30 4.33
CA ALA A 56 -23.44 7.75 4.35
C ALA A 56 -23.45 6.27 4.80
N VAL A 57 -22.41 5.50 4.45
CA VAL A 57 -22.23 4.10 4.90
C VAL A 57 -21.54 4.06 6.28
N GLY A 58 -20.64 5.01 6.54
CA GLY A 58 -19.97 5.18 7.81
C GLY A 58 -19.04 4.03 8.21
N PRO A 59 -19.17 3.53 9.46
CA PRO A 59 -18.29 2.47 9.98
C PRO A 59 -18.26 1.19 9.15
N GLU A 60 -19.38 0.84 8.51
CA GLU A 60 -19.50 -0.38 7.70
C GLU A 60 -18.57 -0.33 6.47
N PHE A 61 -18.34 0.86 5.92
CA PHE A 61 -17.42 1.03 4.80
C PHE A 61 -16.00 0.54 5.15
N PHE A 62 -15.45 1.04 6.26
CA PHE A 62 -14.11 0.65 6.70
C PHE A 62 -14.08 -0.75 7.30
N GLY A 63 -15.13 -1.15 8.00
CA GLY A 63 -15.29 -2.49 8.54
C GLY A 63 -15.22 -3.56 7.46
N SER A 64 -15.80 -3.30 6.28
CA SER A 64 -15.80 -4.25 5.17
C SER A 64 -14.39 -4.55 4.61
N PHE A 65 -13.43 -3.61 4.69
CA PHE A 65 -12.05 -3.88 4.31
C PHE A 65 -11.35 -4.79 5.34
N LEU A 66 -11.59 -4.58 6.63
CA LEU A 66 -11.03 -5.44 7.66
C LEU A 66 -11.55 -6.88 7.44
N ASP A 67 -12.86 -7.05 7.23
CA ASP A 67 -13.47 -8.36 6.99
C ASP A 67 -13.02 -9.03 5.69
N ALA A 68 -12.77 -8.24 4.64
CA ALA A 68 -12.42 -8.78 3.33
C ALA A 68 -10.94 -9.16 3.19
N TRP A 69 -10.05 -8.52 3.95
CA TRP A 69 -8.60 -8.62 3.75
C TRP A 69 -7.86 -9.26 4.92
N GLU A 70 -8.52 -9.57 6.04
CA GLU A 70 -7.96 -10.43 7.09
C GLU A 70 -8.05 -11.91 6.68
N THR A 71 -7.12 -12.74 7.15
CA THR A 71 -7.18 -14.20 6.92
C THR A 71 -7.99 -14.91 7.98
N ASP A 72 -8.16 -14.30 9.15
CA ASP A 72 -8.87 -14.86 10.30
C ASP A 72 -9.63 -13.75 11.02
N ALA A 73 -10.93 -13.98 11.30
CA ALA A 73 -11.80 -13.04 12.02
C ALA A 73 -11.33 -12.69 13.44
N SER A 74 -10.33 -13.40 13.97
CA SER A 74 -9.68 -13.09 15.24
C SER A 74 -8.44 -12.18 15.11
N THR A 75 -8.06 -11.79 13.91
CA THR A 75 -6.90 -10.91 13.64
C THR A 75 -6.97 -9.63 14.47
N PHE A 76 -8.15 -9.03 14.55
CA PHE A 76 -8.34 -7.79 15.30
C PHE A 76 -9.14 -8.04 16.58
N PRO A 77 -8.56 -7.84 17.78
CA PRO A 77 -9.37 -7.69 18.99
C PRO A 77 -10.43 -6.60 18.80
N LEU A 78 -11.62 -6.81 19.35
CA LEU A 78 -12.80 -5.94 19.12
C LEU A 78 -12.52 -4.45 19.38
N GLU A 79 -11.74 -4.16 20.41
CA GLU A 79 -11.35 -2.78 20.75
C GLU A 79 -10.40 -2.15 19.71
N VAL A 80 -9.44 -2.94 19.18
CA VAL A 80 -8.52 -2.50 18.12
C VAL A 80 -9.29 -2.26 16.83
N ARG A 81 -10.14 -3.21 16.45
CA ARG A 81 -11.02 -3.06 15.28
C ARG A 81 -11.86 -1.80 15.34
N ARG A 82 -12.50 -1.55 16.49
CA ARG A 82 -13.29 -0.33 16.69
C ARG A 82 -12.44 0.92 16.54
N HIS A 83 -11.25 0.94 17.15
CA HIS A 83 -10.33 2.07 17.05
C HIS A 83 -9.93 2.37 15.61
N TYR A 84 -9.61 1.37 14.80
CA TYR A 84 -9.27 1.54 13.39
C TYR A 84 -10.44 2.11 12.58
N ILE A 85 -11.64 1.57 12.79
CA ILE A 85 -12.86 2.04 12.11
C ILE A 85 -13.16 3.49 12.49
N ASP A 86 -13.19 3.81 13.79
CA ASP A 86 -13.51 5.15 14.29
C ASP A 86 -12.49 6.19 13.79
N SER A 87 -11.21 5.85 13.82
CA SER A 87 -10.13 6.71 13.30
C SER A 87 -10.28 6.97 11.80
N SER A 88 -10.62 5.94 11.03
CA SER A 88 -10.83 6.05 9.59
C SER A 88 -12.06 6.88 9.23
N VAL A 89 -13.16 6.70 9.96
CA VAL A 89 -14.38 7.52 9.80
C VAL A 89 -14.10 9.00 10.06
N ASN A 90 -13.30 9.31 11.08
CA ASN A 90 -12.91 10.69 11.40
C ASN A 90 -11.94 11.28 10.36
N ALA A 91 -11.19 10.46 9.66
CA ALA A 91 -10.17 10.87 8.68
C ALA A 91 -10.64 10.77 7.22
N VAL A 92 -11.93 10.58 6.93
CA VAL A 92 -12.47 10.36 5.57
C VAL A 92 -11.93 11.37 4.55
N ASP A 93 -11.92 12.67 4.87
CA ASP A 93 -11.47 13.70 3.93
C ASP A 93 -9.99 13.53 3.57
N SER A 94 -9.15 13.24 4.56
CA SER A 94 -7.71 13.03 4.36
C SER A 94 -7.45 11.75 3.58
N ILE A 95 -8.14 10.65 3.92
CA ILE A 95 -8.01 9.37 3.22
C ILE A 95 -8.39 9.52 1.75
N VAL A 96 -9.55 10.12 1.47
CA VAL A 96 -10.01 10.32 0.08
C VAL A 96 -9.09 11.28 -0.68
N ALA A 97 -8.55 12.31 -0.03
CA ALA A 97 -7.60 13.23 -0.66
C ALA A 97 -6.29 12.51 -1.05
N ASP A 98 -5.79 11.63 -0.17
CA ASP A 98 -4.60 10.82 -0.43
C ASP A 98 -4.82 9.88 -1.62
N TYR A 99 -5.90 9.09 -1.61
CA TYR A 99 -6.24 8.23 -2.75
C TYR A 99 -6.45 9.00 -4.07
N ARG A 100 -7.00 10.20 -4.01
CA ARG A 100 -7.16 11.06 -5.19
C ARG A 100 -5.80 11.54 -5.72
N ALA A 101 -4.83 11.82 -4.83
CA ALA A 101 -3.47 12.16 -5.23
C ALA A 101 -2.81 11.00 -5.97
N THR A 102 -3.01 9.75 -5.53
CA THR A 102 -2.45 8.56 -6.22
C THR A 102 -2.97 8.40 -7.65
N ALA A 103 -4.16 8.93 -7.97
CA ALA A 103 -4.77 8.87 -9.30
C ALA A 103 -4.47 10.12 -10.17
N SER A 104 -3.66 11.04 -9.68
CA SER A 104 -3.38 12.31 -10.36
C SER A 104 -1.91 12.70 -10.22
N ILE A 105 -1.58 13.59 -9.29
CA ILE A 105 -0.24 14.16 -9.16
C ILE A 105 0.84 13.10 -8.91
N ASP A 106 0.57 12.06 -8.12
CA ASP A 106 1.55 11.01 -7.87
C ASP A 106 1.84 10.19 -9.13
N LEU A 107 0.80 9.93 -9.96
CA LEU A 107 1.00 9.26 -11.25
C LEU A 107 1.86 10.07 -12.20
N ASP A 108 1.63 11.38 -12.26
CA ASP A 108 2.41 12.26 -13.15
C ASP A 108 3.87 12.30 -12.69
N MET A 109 4.12 12.46 -11.39
CA MET A 109 5.46 12.41 -10.82
C MET A 109 6.15 11.05 -11.04
N ASP A 110 5.44 9.95 -10.87
CA ASP A 110 5.99 8.61 -11.06
C ASP A 110 6.31 8.32 -12.54
N ARG A 111 5.49 8.83 -13.48
CA ARG A 111 5.79 8.75 -14.92
C ARG A 111 7.04 9.52 -15.30
N ASP A 112 7.14 10.77 -14.82
CA ASP A 112 8.31 11.62 -15.07
C ASP A 112 9.58 10.98 -14.50
N ASP A 113 9.52 10.48 -13.27
CA ASP A 113 10.66 9.80 -12.64
C ASP A 113 11.05 8.51 -13.38
N ARG A 114 10.08 7.74 -13.85
CA ARG A 114 10.34 6.53 -14.64
C ARG A 114 10.96 6.85 -16.00
N GLU A 115 10.49 7.91 -16.66
CA GLU A 115 11.04 8.35 -17.95
C GLU A 115 12.51 8.73 -17.87
N VAL A 116 12.93 9.36 -16.76
CA VAL A 116 14.34 9.71 -16.54
C VAL A 116 15.14 8.61 -15.84
N GLY A 117 14.53 7.48 -15.53
CA GLY A 117 15.19 6.35 -14.87
C GLY A 117 15.55 6.59 -13.41
N LYS A 118 14.82 7.47 -12.71
CA LYS A 118 15.03 7.74 -11.29
C LYS A 118 14.67 6.53 -10.44
N GLN A 119 15.52 6.17 -9.50
CA GLN A 119 15.38 4.97 -8.68
C GLN A 119 15.67 5.25 -7.21
N LEU A 120 15.16 4.40 -6.35
CA LEU A 120 15.45 4.37 -4.92
C LEU A 120 16.88 3.89 -4.71
N THR A 121 17.71 4.70 -4.06
CA THR A 121 19.14 4.43 -3.87
C THR A 121 19.48 3.79 -2.53
N MET A 122 18.51 3.76 -1.59
CA MET A 122 18.63 3.10 -0.31
C MET A 122 18.18 1.63 -0.42
N PRO A 123 18.54 0.76 0.56
CA PRO A 123 17.98 -0.58 0.67
C PRO A 123 16.45 -0.55 0.74
N VAL A 124 15.78 -1.32 -0.12
CA VAL A 124 14.32 -1.48 -0.14
C VAL A 124 13.98 -2.92 0.19
N GLY A 125 13.11 -3.10 1.16
CA GLY A 125 12.51 -4.40 1.46
C GLY A 125 11.02 -4.37 1.17
N VAL A 126 10.51 -5.39 0.50
CA VAL A 126 9.09 -5.60 0.26
C VAL A 126 8.69 -6.96 0.79
N ILE A 127 7.70 -6.98 1.65
CA ILE A 127 7.04 -8.21 2.10
C ILE A 127 5.58 -8.15 1.67
N SER A 128 5.09 -9.20 1.02
CA SER A 128 3.74 -9.22 0.47
C SER A 128 3.13 -10.61 0.50
N GLN A 129 1.80 -10.68 0.43
CA GLN A 129 1.12 -11.92 0.06
C GLN A 129 1.31 -12.19 -1.44
N ASP A 130 1.20 -13.45 -1.87
CA ASP A 130 1.36 -13.84 -3.27
C ASP A 130 0.04 -13.67 -4.06
N TRP A 131 -0.51 -12.46 -4.07
CA TRP A 131 -1.71 -12.16 -4.83
C TRP A 131 -1.42 -11.82 -6.31
N GLY A 132 -0.17 -11.41 -6.59
CA GLY A 132 0.28 -11.11 -7.96
C GLY A 132 0.21 -12.31 -8.89
N SER A 133 0.53 -13.52 -8.42
CA SER A 133 0.44 -14.75 -9.22
C SER A 133 -1.01 -15.05 -9.66
N GLN A 134 -2.00 -14.69 -8.84
CA GLN A 134 -3.42 -14.87 -9.15
C GLN A 134 -3.92 -13.84 -10.17
N LEU A 135 -3.33 -12.65 -10.20
CA LEU A 135 -3.69 -11.54 -11.08
C LEU A 135 -2.80 -11.45 -12.33
N GLY A 136 -1.82 -12.34 -12.46
CA GLY A 136 -0.99 -12.47 -13.66
C GLY A 136 0.13 -11.43 -13.77
N PHE A 137 0.65 -10.89 -12.65
CA PHE A 137 1.82 -10.00 -12.65
C PHE A 137 2.89 -10.45 -11.65
N ASP A 138 4.14 -10.07 -11.90
CA ASP A 138 5.28 -10.29 -11.01
C ASP A 138 5.58 -9.04 -10.18
N ALA A 139 5.08 -9.00 -8.94
CA ALA A 139 5.27 -7.88 -8.04
C ALA A 139 6.76 -7.58 -7.77
N ALA A 140 7.61 -8.61 -7.68
CA ALA A 140 9.04 -8.42 -7.47
C ALA A 140 9.69 -7.70 -8.65
N SER A 141 9.29 -8.05 -9.89
CA SER A 141 9.79 -7.37 -11.09
C SER A 141 9.33 -5.93 -11.18
N LEU A 142 8.08 -5.64 -10.80
CA LEU A 142 7.58 -4.26 -10.75
C LEU A 142 8.40 -3.42 -9.76
N TRP A 143 8.68 -3.96 -8.56
CA TRP A 143 9.51 -3.27 -7.58
C TRP A 143 10.97 -3.11 -8.00
N ARG A 144 11.57 -4.08 -8.72
CA ARG A 144 12.97 -3.96 -9.22
C ARG A 144 13.16 -2.81 -10.18
N ALA A 145 12.12 -2.41 -10.91
CA ALA A 145 12.17 -1.24 -11.78
C ALA A 145 12.42 0.06 -11.00
N TRP A 146 11.99 0.14 -9.75
CA TRP A 146 12.15 1.29 -8.87
C TRP A 146 13.30 1.17 -7.88
N ALA A 147 13.65 -0.05 -7.48
CA ALA A 147 14.58 -0.33 -6.40
C ALA A 147 15.62 -1.39 -6.83
N PRO A 148 16.80 -1.00 -7.33
CA PRO A 148 17.86 -1.94 -7.69
C PRO A 148 18.35 -2.77 -6.49
N ASP A 149 18.40 -2.20 -5.28
CA ASP A 149 18.76 -2.90 -4.04
C ASP A 149 17.52 -3.40 -3.31
N LEU A 150 16.79 -4.31 -3.96
CA LEU A 150 15.53 -4.89 -3.47
C LEU A 150 15.74 -6.21 -2.74
N THR A 151 15.15 -6.33 -1.55
CA THR A 151 14.79 -7.62 -0.92
C THR A 151 13.28 -7.81 -1.05
N TYR A 152 12.83 -8.92 -1.65
CA TYR A 152 11.41 -9.25 -1.79
C TYR A 152 11.11 -10.56 -1.11
N GLU A 153 10.17 -10.58 -0.16
CA GLU A 153 9.81 -11.75 0.64
C GLU A 153 8.29 -11.97 0.62
N PRO A 154 7.78 -12.99 -0.09
CA PRO A 154 6.37 -13.36 0.01
C PRO A 154 6.10 -14.09 1.32
N ILE A 155 4.98 -13.80 1.99
CA ILE A 155 4.53 -14.51 3.18
C ILE A 155 3.08 -14.96 3.07
N GLN A 156 2.74 -15.99 3.85
CA GLN A 156 1.37 -16.48 3.98
C GLN A 156 0.63 -15.66 5.05
N ALA A 157 0.04 -14.55 4.64
CA ALA A 157 -0.74 -13.64 5.46
C ALA A 157 -1.81 -12.95 4.61
N GLY A 158 -2.76 -12.29 5.24
CA GLY A 158 -3.64 -11.32 4.59
C GLY A 158 -2.97 -9.96 4.45
N HIS A 159 -3.76 -8.96 4.11
CA HIS A 159 -3.27 -7.60 3.91
C HIS A 159 -2.75 -6.94 5.20
N PHE A 160 -3.31 -7.33 6.34
CA PHE A 160 -2.93 -6.81 7.65
C PHE A 160 -1.82 -7.64 8.29
N MET A 161 -0.74 -7.84 7.55
CA MET A 161 0.32 -8.76 7.93
C MET A 161 1.09 -8.34 9.19
N ALA A 162 1.06 -7.08 9.59
CA ALA A 162 1.66 -6.64 10.85
C ALA A 162 0.88 -7.18 12.07
N GLU A 163 -0.43 -7.29 11.95
CA GLU A 163 -1.32 -7.87 12.95
C GLU A 163 -1.33 -9.40 12.90
N GLU A 164 -1.29 -9.98 11.71
CA GLU A 164 -1.36 -11.42 11.51
C GLU A 164 -0.03 -12.13 11.76
N LYS A 165 1.09 -11.47 11.43
CA LYS A 165 2.45 -12.04 11.47
C LYS A 165 3.47 -11.08 12.13
N PRO A 166 3.20 -10.58 13.35
CA PRO A 166 4.04 -9.55 13.98
C PRO A 166 5.50 -9.95 14.17
N ALA A 167 5.78 -11.23 14.42
CA ALA A 167 7.14 -11.71 14.59
C ALA A 167 7.95 -11.66 13.28
N GLU A 168 7.33 -12.08 12.18
CA GLU A 168 7.91 -12.05 10.85
C GLU A 168 8.15 -10.60 10.38
N ILE A 169 7.17 -9.72 10.58
CA ILE A 169 7.33 -8.30 10.24
C ILE A 169 8.42 -7.63 11.09
N ALA A 170 8.47 -7.92 12.40
CA ALA A 170 9.52 -7.39 13.26
C ALA A 170 10.92 -7.90 12.86
N ARG A 171 11.05 -9.18 12.45
CA ARG A 171 12.29 -9.73 11.89
C ARG A 171 12.66 -8.97 10.61
N PHE A 172 11.74 -8.88 9.66
CA PHE A 172 11.93 -8.18 8.38
C PHE A 172 12.43 -6.74 8.57
N ILE A 173 11.81 -5.98 9.48
CA ILE A 173 12.23 -4.58 9.76
C ILE A 173 13.65 -4.54 10.34
N ARG A 174 14.00 -5.45 11.29
CA ARG A 174 15.36 -5.51 11.86
C ARG A 174 16.40 -5.85 10.80
N ASP A 175 16.13 -6.86 9.97
CA ASP A 175 17.06 -7.31 8.94
C ASP A 175 17.28 -6.21 7.88
N LEU A 176 16.21 -5.52 7.49
CA LEU A 176 16.29 -4.40 6.56
C LEU A 176 17.03 -3.21 7.16
N SER A 177 16.75 -2.86 8.42
CA SER A 177 17.42 -1.75 9.10
C SER A 177 18.92 -1.99 9.27
N ALA A 178 19.34 -3.24 9.42
CA ALA A 178 20.77 -3.61 9.50
C ALA A 178 21.52 -3.39 8.17
N ARG A 179 20.81 -3.22 7.06
CA ARG A 179 21.39 -2.87 5.74
C ARG A 179 21.53 -1.35 5.53
N ALA A 180 20.90 -0.55 6.41
CA ALA A 180 21.00 0.90 6.34
C ALA A 180 22.48 1.33 6.43
N ARG A 181 22.90 2.25 5.57
CA ARG A 181 24.23 2.85 5.67
C ARG A 181 24.24 3.85 6.82
N PRO A 182 25.32 3.89 7.61
CA PRO A 182 25.48 4.85 8.70
C PRO A 182 25.52 6.32 8.19
#